data_540046a1c055afa8dc2c3544971096db
#
_entry.id   540046a1c055afa8dc2c3544971096db
#
_cell.length_a   1.000
_cell.length_b   1.000
_cell.length_c   1.000
_cell.angle_alpha   90.00
_cell.angle_beta   90.00
_cell.angle_gamma   90.00
#
_symmetry.space_group_name_H-M   'P 1'
#
loop_
_entity.id
_entity.type
_entity.pdbx_description
1 polymer ?
#
loop_
_entity_poly.entity_id
_entity_poly.type
_entity_poly.pdbx_seq_one_letter_code
_entity_poly.pdbx_strand_id
1 'polypeptide(L)'
;MGRYLAQSLLANRHSVVIIEPVESQCRMLADMLDIPVICGDSISVDTLRTADVASCDAFVAVTGSDEDNLVACQIAKREFGVDRTVARASNPKNRELLHTLGVDTVVCGTDNLSHILEREIETDTIRQLLSLGAVSYTHLTL
;
A
#
# COMPACT_ATOMS: atom_id res chain seq x y z
N MET A 1 -5.75 7.58 -9.19
CA MET A 1 -6.32 6.74 -8.14
C MET A 1 -5.48 6.66 -6.88
N GLY A 2 -4.19 6.55 -6.99
CA GLY A 2 -3.30 6.60 -5.83
C GLY A 2 -3.38 7.88 -5.03
N ARG A 3 -3.61 8.95 -5.72
CA ARG A 3 -3.82 10.26 -5.15
C ARG A 3 -5.04 10.33 -4.22
N TYR A 4 -6.11 9.67 -4.61
CA TYR A 4 -7.34 9.62 -3.83
C TYR A 4 -7.14 8.95 -2.47
N LEU A 5 -6.44 7.85 -2.48
CA LEU A 5 -6.13 7.12 -1.27
C LEU A 5 -5.27 7.95 -0.32
N ALA A 6 -4.20 8.54 -0.84
CA ALA A 6 -3.30 9.35 -0.04
C ALA A 6 -4.05 10.55 0.57
N GLN A 7 -4.89 11.22 -0.21
CA GLN A 7 -5.70 12.32 0.29
C GLN A 7 -6.64 11.88 1.41
N SER A 8 -7.28 10.73 1.26
CA SER A 8 -8.18 10.20 2.28
C SER A 8 -7.46 9.82 3.55
N LEU A 9 -6.30 9.20 3.44
CA LEU A 9 -5.50 8.84 4.60
C LEU A 9 -5.01 10.08 5.34
N LEU A 10 -4.59 11.10 4.61
CA LEU A 10 -4.19 12.38 5.21
C LEU A 10 -5.35 13.08 5.90
N ALA A 11 -6.53 13.07 5.29
CA ALA A 11 -7.73 13.65 5.88
C ALA A 11 -8.12 12.96 7.18
N ASN A 12 -7.79 11.69 7.34
CA ASN A 12 -8.02 10.91 8.55
C ASN A 12 -6.79 10.86 9.48
N ARG A 13 -5.86 11.78 9.30
CA ARG A 13 -4.68 11.98 10.15
C ARG A 13 -3.69 10.82 10.17
N HIS A 14 -3.56 10.10 9.07
CA HIS A 14 -2.49 9.13 8.89
C HIS A 14 -1.26 9.79 8.30
N SER A 15 -0.10 9.34 8.72
CA SER A 15 1.13 9.61 8.00
C SER A 15 1.22 8.66 6.82
N VAL A 16 1.46 9.19 5.64
CA VAL A 16 1.50 8.43 4.40
C VAL A 16 2.83 8.66 3.69
N VAL A 17 3.43 7.57 3.22
CA VAL A 17 4.56 7.61 2.30
C VAL A 17 4.16 6.85 1.05
N ILE A 18 4.37 7.45 -0.10
CA ILE A 18 4.10 6.81 -1.39
C ILE A 18 5.41 6.30 -1.97
N ILE A 19 5.36 5.10 -2.53
CA ILE A 19 6.46 4.53 -3.31
C ILE A 19 5.96 4.40 -4.74
N GLU A 20 6.64 5.06 -5.66
CA GLU A 20 6.23 5.14 -7.06
C GLU A 20 7.45 4.94 -7.97
N PRO A 21 7.40 4.00 -8.93
CA PRO A 21 8.56 3.76 -9.78
C PRO A 21 8.75 4.79 -10.89
N VAL A 22 7.69 5.47 -11.31
CA VAL A 22 7.75 6.40 -12.44
C VAL A 22 8.09 7.81 -11.97
N GLU A 23 9.24 8.33 -12.39
CA GLU A 23 9.76 9.62 -11.93
C GLU A 23 8.80 10.78 -12.16
N SER A 24 8.15 10.84 -13.32
CA SER A 24 7.18 11.90 -13.62
C SER A 24 5.98 11.87 -12.68
N GLN A 25 5.54 10.67 -12.30
CA GLN A 25 4.47 10.50 -11.32
C GLN A 25 4.92 10.90 -9.91
N CYS A 26 6.16 10.61 -9.56
CA CYS A 26 6.72 11.00 -8.27
C CYS A 26 6.68 12.52 -8.09
N ARG A 27 7.09 13.26 -9.11
CA ARG A 27 7.08 14.74 -9.06
C ARG A 27 5.67 15.27 -8.93
N MET A 28 4.75 14.73 -9.72
CA MET A 28 3.35 15.16 -9.68
C MET A 28 2.74 14.91 -8.30
N LEU A 29 2.94 13.73 -7.74
CA LEU A 29 2.40 13.37 -6.44
C LEU A 29 3.02 14.20 -5.31
N ALA A 30 4.31 14.43 -5.35
CA ALA A 30 4.98 15.26 -4.36
C ALA A 30 4.45 16.70 -4.36
N ASP A 31 4.26 17.27 -5.56
CA ASP A 31 3.74 18.63 -5.70
C ASP A 31 2.30 18.75 -5.24
N MET A 32 1.49 17.72 -5.46
CA MET A 32 0.06 17.75 -5.18
C MET A 32 -0.30 17.43 -3.74
N LEU A 33 0.44 16.53 -3.10
CA LEU A 33 0.04 15.96 -1.82
C LEU A 33 0.86 16.45 -0.63
N ASP A 34 1.97 17.09 -0.88
CA ASP A 34 2.89 17.56 0.17
C ASP A 34 3.22 16.45 1.19
N ILE A 35 3.48 15.25 0.69
CA ILE A 35 3.87 14.08 1.47
C ILE A 35 5.15 13.49 0.89
N PRO A 36 5.89 12.70 1.68
CA PRO A 36 7.05 12.00 1.14
C PRO A 36 6.65 11.06 0.01
N VAL A 37 7.30 11.21 -1.12
CA VAL A 37 7.18 10.30 -2.26
C VAL A 37 8.57 9.76 -2.56
N ILE A 38 8.72 8.45 -2.44
CA ILE A 38 9.97 7.77 -2.71
C ILE A 38 9.90 7.21 -4.12
N CYS A 39 10.80 7.70 -4.98
CA CYS A 39 10.87 7.21 -6.34
C CYS A 39 11.73 5.95 -6.38
N GLY A 40 11.11 4.84 -6.69
CA GLY A 40 11.80 3.56 -6.74
C GLY A 40 10.83 2.41 -6.88
N ASP A 41 11.40 1.23 -7.00
CA ASP A 41 10.61 0.01 -7.17
C ASP A 41 10.21 -0.56 -5.80
N SER A 42 8.93 -0.88 -5.64
CA SER A 42 8.40 -1.45 -4.40
C SER A 42 8.90 -2.87 -4.10
N ILE A 43 9.56 -3.52 -5.05
CA ILE A 43 10.21 -4.82 -4.82
C ILE A 43 11.70 -4.68 -4.48
N SER A 44 12.18 -3.48 -4.31
CA SER A 44 13.57 -3.21 -3.91
C SER A 44 13.65 -2.99 -2.41
N VAL A 45 14.48 -3.78 -1.75
CA VAL A 45 14.72 -3.64 -0.29
C VAL A 45 15.25 -2.24 0.05
N ASP A 46 16.12 -1.71 -0.79
CA ASP A 46 16.69 -0.38 -0.56
C ASP A 46 15.63 0.72 -0.65
N THR A 47 14.71 0.61 -1.60
CA THR A 47 13.58 1.54 -1.74
C THR A 47 12.69 1.48 -0.49
N LEU A 48 12.36 0.30 -0.03
CA LEU A 48 11.52 0.13 1.15
C LEU A 48 12.22 0.63 2.42
N ARG A 49 13.53 0.46 2.50
CA ARG A 49 14.31 1.00 3.61
C ARG A 49 14.31 2.53 3.59
N THR A 50 14.50 3.13 2.44
CA THR A 50 14.46 4.59 2.28
C THR A 50 13.09 5.16 2.66
N ALA A 51 12.02 4.43 2.36
CA ALA A 51 10.66 4.82 2.73
C ALA A 51 10.33 4.56 4.21
N ASP A 52 11.27 4.01 4.96
CA ASP A 52 11.09 3.67 6.38
C ASP A 52 9.90 2.74 6.63
N VAL A 53 9.79 1.72 5.79
CA VAL A 53 8.69 0.75 5.87
C VAL A 53 8.67 0.02 7.22
N ALA A 54 9.83 -0.14 7.86
CA ALA A 54 9.91 -0.78 9.17
C ALA A 54 9.08 -0.08 10.25
N SER A 55 8.85 1.22 10.11
CA SER A 55 8.07 1.99 11.08
C SER A 55 6.57 2.03 10.77
N CYS A 56 6.13 1.52 9.64
CA CYS A 56 4.73 1.62 9.26
C CYS A 56 3.87 0.54 9.91
N ASP A 57 2.60 0.85 10.13
CA ASP A 57 1.63 -0.07 10.71
C ASP A 57 1.04 -0.99 9.65
N ALA A 58 0.98 -0.51 8.42
CA ALA A 58 0.48 -1.30 7.30
C ALA A 58 1.21 -0.94 6.01
N PHE A 59 1.36 -1.91 5.15
CA PHE A 59 1.93 -1.77 3.83
C PHE A 59 0.91 -2.22 2.79
N VAL A 60 0.67 -1.39 1.79
CA VAL A 60 -0.34 -1.65 0.77
C VAL A 60 0.29 -1.63 -0.61
N ALA A 61 0.23 -2.75 -1.30
CA ALA A 61 0.79 -2.91 -2.65
C ALA A 61 -0.34 -3.02 -3.66
N VAL A 62 -0.48 -2.00 -4.48
CA VAL A 62 -1.59 -1.90 -5.46
C VAL A 62 -1.10 -1.53 -6.86
N THR A 63 0.05 -2.04 -7.24
CA THR A 63 0.57 -1.90 -8.60
C THR A 63 -0.29 -2.69 -9.59
N GLY A 64 -0.05 -2.51 -10.87
CA GLY A 64 -0.71 -3.31 -11.91
C GLY A 64 -0.23 -4.76 -11.99
N SER A 65 0.80 -5.14 -11.25
CA SER A 65 1.38 -6.49 -11.28
C SER A 65 1.07 -7.23 -9.99
N ASP A 66 0.30 -8.31 -10.08
CA ASP A 66 -0.02 -9.16 -8.93
C ASP A 66 1.25 -9.76 -8.32
N GLU A 67 2.20 -10.13 -9.15
CA GLU A 67 3.48 -10.71 -8.71
C GLU A 67 4.29 -9.70 -7.92
N ASP A 68 4.40 -8.47 -8.40
CA ASP A 68 5.12 -7.41 -7.70
C ASP A 68 4.43 -7.07 -6.38
N ASN A 69 3.11 -7.07 -6.35
CA ASN A 69 2.35 -6.82 -5.13
C ASN A 69 2.63 -7.90 -4.08
N LEU A 70 2.70 -9.16 -4.50
CA LEU A 70 3.05 -10.25 -3.62
C LEU A 70 4.47 -10.08 -3.06
N VAL A 71 5.43 -9.85 -3.95
CA VAL A 71 6.84 -9.73 -3.55
C VAL A 71 7.04 -8.55 -2.61
N ALA A 72 6.45 -7.41 -2.92
CA ALA A 72 6.55 -6.22 -2.07
C ALA A 72 5.99 -6.48 -0.66
N CYS A 73 4.84 -7.13 -0.56
CA CYS A 73 4.25 -7.48 0.73
C CYS A 73 5.09 -8.49 1.49
N GLN A 74 5.69 -9.47 0.81
CA GLN A 74 6.57 -10.43 1.45
C GLN A 74 7.83 -9.76 2.00
N ILE A 75 8.43 -8.87 1.25
CA ILE A 75 9.59 -8.11 1.71
C ILE A 75 9.22 -7.24 2.91
N ALA A 76 8.12 -6.52 2.83
CA ALA A 76 7.66 -5.68 3.93
C ALA A 76 7.47 -6.48 5.21
N LYS A 77 6.90 -7.65 5.11
CA LYS A 77 6.63 -8.50 6.27
C LYS A 77 7.88 -9.18 6.81
N ARG A 78 8.68 -9.77 5.93
CA ARG A 78 9.83 -10.59 6.33
C ARG A 78 11.06 -9.77 6.69
N GLU A 79 11.36 -8.74 5.92
CA GLU A 79 12.56 -7.92 6.12
C GLU A 79 12.33 -6.73 7.05
N PHE A 80 11.12 -6.19 7.08
CA PHE A 80 10.81 -5.00 7.84
C PHE A 80 9.85 -5.22 9.00
N GLY A 81 9.30 -6.42 9.13
CA GLY A 81 8.45 -6.77 10.27
C GLY A 81 7.10 -6.06 10.28
N VAL A 82 6.58 -5.66 9.13
CA VAL A 82 5.28 -5.01 9.06
C VAL A 82 4.18 -5.99 9.47
N ASP A 83 3.33 -5.57 10.39
CA ASP A 83 2.29 -6.43 10.94
C ASP A 83 1.17 -6.72 9.96
N ARG A 84 0.85 -5.76 9.10
CA ARG A 84 -0.29 -5.87 8.21
C ARG A 84 0.08 -5.53 6.78
N THR A 85 -0.21 -6.45 5.87
CA THR A 85 0.01 -6.26 4.45
C THR A 85 -1.30 -6.42 3.69
N VAL A 86 -1.50 -5.55 2.70
CA VAL A 86 -2.65 -5.56 1.81
C VAL A 86 -2.13 -5.55 0.38
N ALA A 87 -2.65 -6.42 -0.46
CA ALA A 87 -2.28 -6.48 -1.86
C ALA A 87 -3.50 -6.51 -2.76
N ARG A 88 -3.38 -5.86 -3.89
CA ARG A 88 -4.35 -5.96 -4.97
C ARG A 88 -4.00 -7.13 -5.87
N ALA A 89 -4.99 -7.91 -6.24
CA ALA A 89 -4.89 -8.93 -7.28
C ALA A 89 -5.81 -8.54 -8.43
N SER A 90 -5.23 -8.36 -9.62
CA SER A 90 -6.02 -8.09 -10.84
C SER A 90 -6.71 -9.35 -11.33
N ASN A 91 -6.07 -10.50 -11.14
CA ASN A 91 -6.63 -11.79 -11.51
C ASN A 91 -7.23 -12.47 -10.28
N PRO A 92 -8.54 -12.74 -10.26
CA PRO A 92 -9.19 -13.41 -9.12
C PRO A 92 -8.57 -14.76 -8.75
N LYS A 93 -7.94 -15.44 -9.71
CA LYS A 93 -7.24 -16.70 -9.46
C LYS A 93 -6.04 -16.56 -8.54
N ASN A 94 -5.47 -15.36 -8.47
CA ASN A 94 -4.30 -15.09 -7.63
C ASN A 94 -4.66 -14.76 -6.19
N ARG A 95 -5.92 -14.52 -5.90
CA ARG A 95 -6.36 -14.13 -4.55
C ARG A 95 -5.93 -15.13 -3.48
N GLU A 96 -6.27 -16.39 -3.68
CA GLU A 96 -5.97 -17.43 -2.72
C GLU A 96 -4.47 -17.68 -2.63
N LEU A 97 -3.79 -17.63 -3.76
CA LEU A 97 -2.34 -17.80 -3.81
C LEU A 97 -1.62 -16.72 -3.01
N LEU A 98 -1.97 -15.46 -3.20
CA LEU A 98 -1.36 -14.35 -2.47
C LEU A 98 -1.60 -14.50 -0.96
N HIS A 99 -2.82 -14.84 -0.58
CA HIS A 99 -3.16 -15.04 0.82
C HIS A 99 -2.35 -16.21 1.43
N THR A 100 -2.26 -17.32 0.72
CA THR A 100 -1.47 -18.48 1.15
C THR A 100 0.00 -18.14 1.31
N LEU A 101 0.53 -17.26 0.47
CA LEU A 101 1.93 -16.84 0.50
C LEU A 101 2.21 -15.70 1.49
N GLY A 102 1.25 -15.36 2.32
CA GLY A 102 1.49 -14.50 3.48
C GLY A 102 0.96 -13.08 3.41
N VAL A 103 0.22 -12.72 2.35
CA VAL A 103 -0.47 -11.43 2.32
C VAL A 103 -1.69 -11.50 3.23
N ASP A 104 -1.80 -10.58 4.16
CA ASP A 104 -2.87 -10.63 5.16
C ASP A 104 -4.25 -10.37 4.55
N THR A 105 -4.35 -9.40 3.67
CA THR A 105 -5.60 -9.05 3.00
C THR A 105 -5.36 -8.91 1.50
N VAL A 106 -6.15 -9.60 0.71
CA VAL A 106 -6.08 -9.53 -0.76
C VAL A 106 -7.39 -8.98 -1.29
N VAL A 107 -7.30 -7.95 -2.12
CA VAL A 107 -8.46 -7.34 -2.75
C VAL A 107 -8.39 -7.50 -4.26
N CYS A 108 -9.49 -7.88 -4.89
CA CYS A 108 -9.55 -8.04 -6.33
C CYS A 108 -9.94 -6.71 -6.99
N GLY A 109 -9.34 -6.44 -8.15
CA GLY A 109 -9.39 -5.13 -8.78
C GLY A 109 -10.77 -4.59 -9.18
N THR A 110 -11.79 -5.46 -9.30
CA THR A 110 -13.14 -5.06 -9.65
C THR A 110 -14.07 -4.97 -8.45
N ASP A 111 -13.62 -5.47 -7.31
CA ASP A 111 -14.40 -5.39 -6.08
C ASP A 111 -14.35 -3.96 -5.54
N ASN A 112 -15.41 -3.58 -4.86
CA ASN A 112 -15.39 -2.32 -4.14
C ASN A 112 -14.45 -2.46 -2.95
N LEU A 113 -13.23 -2.03 -3.13
CA LEU A 113 -12.16 -2.15 -2.16
C LEU A 113 -12.51 -1.51 -0.82
N SER A 114 -13.28 -0.43 -0.85
CA SER A 114 -13.74 0.25 0.37
C SER A 114 -14.53 -0.69 1.28
N HIS A 115 -15.45 -1.45 0.70
CA HIS A 115 -16.29 -2.36 1.48
C HIS A 115 -15.52 -3.54 2.05
N ILE A 116 -14.55 -4.06 1.29
CA ILE A 116 -13.75 -5.18 1.75
C ILE A 116 -12.85 -4.74 2.90
N LEU A 117 -12.23 -3.58 2.78
CA LEU A 117 -11.37 -3.04 3.82
C LEU A 117 -12.15 -2.64 5.07
N GLU A 118 -13.37 -2.13 4.91
CA GLU A 118 -14.26 -1.87 6.04
C GLU A 118 -14.57 -3.10 6.88
N ARG A 119 -14.71 -4.24 6.24
CA ARG A 119 -15.00 -5.50 6.93
C ARG A 119 -13.79 -6.12 7.60
N GLU A 120 -12.63 -5.99 6.96
CA GLU A 120 -11.40 -6.63 7.43
C GLU A 120 -10.68 -5.81 8.48
N ILE A 121 -10.87 -4.51 8.46
CA ILE A 121 -10.10 -3.58 9.26
C ILE A 121 -11.07 -2.59 9.90
N GLU A 122 -11.36 -2.79 11.16
CA GLU A 122 -12.31 -1.97 11.94
C GLU A 122 -11.85 -0.53 12.17
N THR A 123 -11.06 0.02 11.29
CA THR A 123 -10.67 1.41 11.39
C THR A 123 -11.17 2.16 10.19
N ASP A 124 -11.93 3.21 10.42
CA ASP A 124 -12.47 4.11 9.40
C ASP A 124 -11.42 4.61 8.41
N THR A 125 -10.18 4.56 8.80
CA THR A 125 -9.05 5.09 8.08
C THR A 125 -8.57 4.20 6.95
N ILE A 126 -8.83 2.91 7.00
CA ILE A 126 -8.36 1.96 6.01
C ILE A 126 -9.41 1.70 4.93
N ARG A 127 -10.65 2.16 5.12
CA ARG A 127 -11.74 2.01 4.14
C ARG A 127 -11.40 2.56 2.76
N GLN A 128 -10.39 3.38 2.65
CA GLN A 128 -10.07 4.09 1.42
C GLN A 128 -8.72 3.75 0.86
N LEU A 129 -8.12 2.65 1.29
CA LEU A 129 -6.86 2.14 0.77
C LEU A 129 -7.05 1.56 -0.63
N LEU A 130 -7.22 2.43 -1.61
CA LEU A 130 -7.61 2.01 -2.95
C LEU A 130 -6.67 2.55 -4.00
N SER A 131 -5.98 1.67 -4.67
CA SER A 131 -5.39 1.89 -5.99
C SER A 131 -4.17 2.82 -6.07
N LEU A 132 -3.24 2.69 -5.18
CA LEU A 132 -1.90 3.25 -5.33
C LEU A 132 -0.93 2.19 -5.80
N GLY A 133 0.24 2.59 -6.26
CA GLY A 133 1.33 1.68 -6.57
C GLY A 133 1.72 0.88 -5.33
N ALA A 134 2.28 1.54 -4.35
CA ALA A 134 2.50 0.98 -3.03
C ALA A 134 2.40 2.10 -2.00
N VAL A 135 1.81 1.80 -0.84
CA VAL A 135 1.64 2.77 0.23
C VAL A 135 2.06 2.16 1.54
N SER A 136 2.86 2.87 2.29
CA SER A 136 3.03 2.59 3.70
C SER A 136 2.45 3.75 4.51
N TYR A 137 1.87 3.44 5.64
CA TYR A 137 1.36 4.48 6.52
C TYR A 137 1.50 4.09 7.98
N THR A 138 1.58 5.11 8.82
CA THR A 138 1.52 4.94 10.26
C THR A 138 0.22 5.56 10.78
N HIS A 139 -0.39 4.89 11.72
CA HIS A 139 -1.57 5.40 12.38
C HIS A 139 -1.13 6.47 13.37
N LEU A 140 -1.58 7.70 13.15
CA LEU A 140 -1.33 8.76 14.11
C LEU A 140 -2.27 8.55 15.29
N THR A 141 -1.71 8.20 16.43
CA THR A 141 -2.46 8.13 17.67
C THR A 141 -2.90 9.53 18.07
N LEU A 142 -4.14 9.66 18.27
CA LEU A 142 -4.73 10.88 18.78
C LEU A 142 -4.72 10.89 20.29
#